data_482788525a8c5bb4a00e5e1210f227f2
#
_entry.id   482788525a8c5bb4a00e5e1210f227f2
#
_cell.length_a   1.000
_cell.length_b   1.000
_cell.length_c   1.000
_cell.angle_alpha   90.00
_cell.angle_beta   90.00
_cell.angle_gamma   90.00
#
_symmetry.space_group_name_H-M   'P 1'
#
loop_
_entity.id
_entity.type
_entity.pdbx_description
1 polymer ?
#
loop_
_entity_poly.entity_id
_entity_poly.type
_entity_poly.pdbx_seq_one_letter_code
_entity_poly.pdbx_strand_id
1 'polypeptide(L)'
;MSDKKRVYFRLDAPKAGAVVVLGDFNGWKQRVLRQDKKGQWATWTTLTPGRYEYRNQVDGEWSNDPEAPAAFNEFGSEKNVVVVG
;
A
#
# COMPACT_ATOMS: atom_id res chain seq x y z
N MET A 1 -8.26 3.77 24.85
CA MET A 1 -8.02 2.50 24.16
C MET A 1 -7.74 2.74 22.69
N SER A 2 -6.91 1.91 22.14
CA SER A 2 -6.58 2.01 20.72
C SER A 2 -7.63 1.31 19.88
N ASP A 3 -8.18 2.00 18.88
CA ASP A 3 -9.12 1.43 17.93
C ASP A 3 -8.40 0.92 16.66
N LYS A 4 -7.14 0.54 16.82
CA LYS A 4 -6.36 0.07 15.69
C LYS A 4 -6.93 -1.18 15.08
N LYS A 5 -7.00 -1.20 13.75
CA LYS A 5 -7.47 -2.34 12.98
C LYS A 5 -6.36 -2.83 12.08
N ARG A 6 -6.34 -4.14 11.83
CA ARG A 6 -5.37 -4.72 10.91
C ARG A 6 -5.77 -4.38 9.48
N VAL A 7 -4.82 -3.82 8.74
CA VAL A 7 -5.00 -3.43 7.34
C VAL A 7 -3.99 -4.19 6.50
N TYR A 8 -4.47 -4.83 5.44
CA TYR A 8 -3.63 -5.60 4.53
C TYR A 8 -3.37 -4.81 3.25
N PHE A 9 -2.11 -4.81 2.82
CA PHE A 9 -1.72 -4.26 1.52
C PHE A 9 -1.30 -5.43 0.65
N ARG A 10 -1.95 -5.58 -0.50
CA ARG A 10 -1.71 -6.69 -1.42
C ARG A 10 -1.48 -6.15 -2.82
N LEU A 11 -0.59 -6.81 -3.55
CA LEU A 11 -0.32 -6.44 -4.93
C LEU A 11 0.04 -7.72 -5.70
N ASP A 12 -0.62 -7.88 -6.86
CA ASP A 12 -0.35 -8.99 -7.74
C ASP A 12 0.78 -8.59 -8.70
N ALA A 13 1.97 -9.12 -8.47
CA ALA A 13 3.15 -8.82 -9.25
C ALA A 13 4.04 -10.07 -9.30
N PRO A 14 3.61 -11.11 -10.04
CA PRO A 14 4.26 -12.43 -9.97
C PRO A 14 5.71 -12.43 -10.44
N LYS A 15 6.09 -11.48 -11.28
CA LYS A 15 7.46 -11.42 -11.84
C LYS A 15 8.35 -10.41 -11.13
N ALA A 16 7.83 -9.71 -10.12
CA ALA A 16 8.62 -8.71 -9.41
C ALA A 16 9.64 -9.38 -8.49
N GLY A 17 10.76 -8.73 -8.29
CA GLY A 17 11.79 -9.15 -7.35
C GLY A 17 11.62 -8.52 -5.98
N ALA A 18 11.00 -7.35 -5.89
CA ALA A 18 10.79 -6.66 -4.64
C ALA A 18 9.59 -5.72 -4.75
N VAL A 19 8.76 -5.70 -3.71
CA VAL A 19 7.62 -4.78 -3.61
C VAL A 19 7.64 -4.15 -2.23
N VAL A 20 7.45 -2.83 -2.18
CA VAL A 20 7.30 -2.09 -0.94
C VAL A 20 6.07 -1.18 -1.02
N VAL A 21 5.55 -0.81 0.13
CA VAL A 21 4.47 0.17 0.24
C VAL A 21 4.96 1.35 1.08
N LEU A 22 4.57 2.55 0.68
CA LEU A 22 4.90 3.80 1.36
C LEU A 22 3.63 4.63 1.44
N GLY A 23 3.37 5.22 2.58
CA GLY A 23 2.15 6.00 2.73
C GLY A 23 2.12 6.86 3.98
N ASP A 24 0.98 7.55 4.14
CA ASP A 24 0.75 8.44 5.29
C ASP A 24 0.87 7.70 6.61
N PHE A 25 0.60 6.40 6.61
CA PHE A 25 0.57 5.60 7.83
C PHE A 25 1.96 5.36 8.43
N ASN A 26 3.03 5.56 7.66
CA ASN A 26 4.40 5.30 8.14
C ASN A 26 5.38 6.41 7.75
N GLY A 27 4.87 7.60 7.47
CA GLY A 27 5.72 8.73 7.08
C GLY A 27 6.40 8.55 5.74
N TRP A 28 5.80 7.78 4.84
CA TRP A 28 6.31 7.50 3.50
C TRP A 28 7.65 6.75 3.50
N LYS A 29 7.87 5.94 4.54
CA LYS A 29 9.00 5.03 4.61
C LYS A 29 8.64 3.70 3.95
N GLN A 30 9.64 2.99 3.47
CA GLN A 30 9.44 1.71 2.82
C GLN A 30 8.99 0.64 3.83
N ARG A 31 7.94 -0.08 3.47
CA ARG A 31 7.52 -1.28 4.17
C ARG A 31 7.52 -2.43 3.17
N VAL A 32 8.34 -3.43 3.43
CA VAL A 32 8.55 -4.54 2.50
C VAL A 32 7.36 -5.49 2.53
N LEU A 33 6.87 -5.85 1.35
CA LEU A 33 5.89 -6.92 1.20
C LEU A 33 6.60 -8.26 0.99
N ARG A 34 5.90 -9.34 1.27
CA ARG A 34 6.38 -10.70 1.04
C ARG A 34 5.52 -11.37 -0.02
N GLN A 35 6.16 -12.12 -0.90
CA GLN A 35 5.48 -12.84 -1.95
C GLN A 35 5.05 -14.22 -1.45
N ASP A 36 3.80 -14.58 -1.71
CA ASP A 36 3.29 -15.91 -1.41
C ASP A 36 3.58 -16.88 -2.57
N LYS A 37 3.12 -18.13 -2.43
CA LYS A 37 3.37 -19.17 -3.43
C LYS A 37 2.67 -18.92 -4.77
N LYS A 38 1.66 -18.05 -4.78
CA LYS A 38 0.88 -17.71 -5.98
C LYS A 38 1.39 -16.46 -6.68
N GLY A 39 2.44 -15.85 -6.16
CA GLY A 39 3.00 -14.64 -6.75
C GLY A 39 2.37 -13.36 -6.25
N GLN A 40 1.47 -13.41 -5.28
CA GLN A 40 0.88 -12.22 -4.69
C GLN A 40 1.75 -11.70 -3.56
N TRP A 41 2.01 -10.41 -3.57
CA TRP A 41 2.78 -9.73 -2.52
C TRP A 41 1.82 -9.16 -1.48
N ALA A 42 2.20 -9.27 -0.21
CA ALA A 42 1.36 -8.79 0.88
C ALA A 42 2.17 -8.38 2.10
N THR A 43 1.61 -7.43 2.83
CA THR A 43 2.02 -7.09 4.20
C THR A 43 0.78 -6.61 4.95
N TRP A 44 0.92 -6.43 6.25
CA TRP A 44 -0.16 -5.86 7.05
C TRP A 44 0.44 -4.94 8.13
N THR A 45 -0.38 -4.02 8.57
CA THR A 45 -0.06 -3.15 9.71
C THR A 45 -1.36 -2.82 10.44
N THR A 46 -1.25 -2.28 11.64
CA THR A 46 -2.43 -1.82 12.38
C THR A 46 -2.50 -0.30 12.30
N LEU A 47 -3.70 0.20 11.99
CA LEU A 47 -3.93 1.63 11.81
C LEU A 47 -5.17 2.06 12.59
N THR A 48 -5.12 3.28 13.11
CA THR A 48 -6.29 3.93 13.71
C THR A 48 -7.28 4.31 12.60
N PRO A 49 -8.57 4.50 12.94
CA PRO A 49 -9.54 4.97 11.96
C PRO A 49 -9.09 6.26 11.28
N GLY A 50 -9.28 6.32 9.98
CA GLY A 50 -8.90 7.47 9.18
C GLY A 50 -8.71 7.12 7.72
N ARG A 51 -8.35 8.14 6.95
CA ARG A 51 -8.07 8.01 5.52
C ARG A 51 -6.57 8.13 5.30
N TYR A 52 -5.98 7.17 4.61
CA TYR A 52 -4.55 7.14 4.35
C TYR A 52 -4.29 7.02 2.86
N GLU A 53 -3.38 7.83 2.35
CA GLU A 53 -2.90 7.72 0.97
C GLU A 53 -1.59 6.94 0.96
N TYR A 54 -1.40 6.11 -0.06
CA TYR A 54 -0.21 5.29 -0.18
C TYR A 54 0.08 4.96 -1.64
N ARG A 55 1.31 4.52 -1.89
CA ARG A 55 1.73 4.00 -3.19
C ARG A 55 2.62 2.79 -2.97
N ASN A 56 2.73 1.98 -4.00
CA ASN A 56 3.68 0.87 -4.03
C ASN A 56 4.91 1.22 -4.88
N GLN A 57 6.02 0.58 -4.59
CA GLN A 57 7.16 0.53 -5.49
C GLN A 57 7.41 -0.93 -5.86
N VAL A 58 7.48 -1.21 -7.14
CA VAL A 58 7.76 -2.55 -7.69
C VAL A 58 9.12 -2.46 -8.36
N ASP A 59 10.09 -3.20 -7.81
CA ASP A 59 11.48 -3.16 -8.27
C ASP A 59 12.03 -1.73 -8.37
N GLY A 60 11.68 -0.90 -7.38
CA GLY A 60 12.13 0.49 -7.30
C GLY A 60 11.31 1.50 -8.08
N GLU A 61 10.32 1.07 -8.85
CA GLU A 61 9.47 1.98 -9.63
C GLU A 61 8.12 2.18 -8.97
N TRP A 62 7.64 3.42 -8.97
CA TRP A 62 6.33 3.74 -8.42
C TRP A 62 5.23 3.02 -9.20
N SER A 63 4.31 2.41 -8.48
CA SER A 63 3.20 1.68 -9.04
C SER A 63 1.97 1.83 -8.16
N ASN A 64 0.81 1.98 -8.76
CA ASN A 64 -0.44 2.00 -8.03
C ASN A 64 -1.12 0.64 -8.16
N ASP A 65 -1.88 0.27 -7.12
CA ASP A 65 -2.71 -0.92 -7.16
C ASP A 65 -3.97 -0.60 -7.98
N PRO A 66 -4.18 -1.24 -9.12
CA PRO A 66 -5.35 -0.94 -9.96
C PRO A 66 -6.67 -1.39 -9.34
N GLU A 67 -6.62 -2.28 -8.35
CA GLU A 67 -7.82 -2.79 -7.69
C GLU A 67 -8.22 -2.01 -6.44
N ALA A 68 -7.37 -1.10 -5.98
CA ALA A 68 -7.64 -0.29 -4.81
C ALA A 68 -8.20 1.08 -5.17
N PRO A 69 -9.00 1.69 -4.29
CA PRO A 69 -9.44 3.07 -4.52
C PRO A 69 -8.24 3.99 -4.74
N ALA A 70 -8.44 5.02 -5.56
CA ALA A 70 -7.39 5.96 -5.92
C ALA A 70 -7.89 7.39 -5.82
N ALA A 71 -6.97 8.30 -5.56
CA ALA A 71 -7.24 9.74 -5.55
C ALA A 71 -6.16 10.47 -6.33
N PHE A 72 -6.55 11.51 -7.04
CA PHE A 72 -5.63 12.39 -7.75
C PHE A 72 -5.38 13.64 -6.92
N ASN A 73 -4.14 14.09 -6.88
CA ASN A 73 -3.84 15.39 -6.30
C ASN A 73 -3.96 16.48 -7.38
N GLU A 74 -3.75 17.73 -6.97
CA GLU A 74 -3.83 18.88 -7.88
C GLU A 74 -2.78 18.87 -8.99
N PHE A 75 -1.72 18.08 -8.85
CA PHE A 75 -0.68 17.96 -9.85
C PHE A 75 -0.89 16.75 -10.78
N GLY A 76 -2.03 16.09 -10.68
CA GLY A 76 -2.35 14.95 -11.51
C GLY A 76 -1.69 13.63 -11.09
N SER A 77 -1.00 13.60 -9.97
CA SER A 77 -0.44 12.35 -9.44
C SER A 77 -1.52 11.50 -8.80
N GLU A 78 -1.53 10.21 -9.10
CA GLU A 78 -2.47 9.27 -8.53
C GLU A 78 -1.84 8.54 -7.36
N LYS A 79 -2.58 8.45 -6.26
CA LYS A 79 -2.20 7.65 -5.09
C LYS A 79 -3.35 6.73 -4.75
N ASN A 80 -3.03 5.58 -4.19
CA ASN A 80 -4.06 4.70 -3.65
C ASN A 80 -4.54 5.24 -2.31
N VAL A 81 -5.75 4.84 -1.93
CA VAL A 81 -6.39 5.29 -0.70
C VAL A 81 -6.92 4.08 0.06
N VAL A 82 -6.67 4.05 1.35
CA VAL A 82 -7.32 3.10 2.26
C VAL A 82 -8.06 3.87 3.34
N VAL A 83 -9.29 3.46 3.60
CA VAL A 83 -10.12 4.03 4.66
C VAL A 83 -10.29 2.98 5.74
N VAL A 84 -9.92 3.35 6.96
CA VAL A 84 -9.99 2.50 8.13
C VAL A 84 -11.07 3.06 9.05
N GLY A 85 -11.91 2.22 9.50
CA GLY A 85 -13.01 2.64 10.35
C GLY A 85 -14.20 1.80 10.18
#